data_375d251971bce0fdf70bf7a0ad5c3b6f
#
_entry.id   375d251971bce0fdf70bf7a0ad5c3b6f
#
_cell.length_a   1.000
_cell.length_b   1.000
_cell.length_c   1.000
_cell.angle_alpha   90.00
_cell.angle_beta   90.00
_cell.angle_gamma   90.00
#
_symmetry.space_group_name_H-M   'P 1'
#
loop_
_entity.id
_entity.type
_entity.pdbx_description
1 polymer ?
#
loop_
_entity_poly.entity_id
_entity_poly.type
_entity_poly.pdbx_seq_one_letter_code
_entity_poly.pdbx_strand_id
1 'polypeptide(L)'
;MKKLKLFRSYQAEEKWLSEQAAAGWRLVKKGLFYTFRKHSPQQQTFSVDYRTFKNKADYESYLSLFSDAGWTHAAGKIRSGEQYFTAPAQQDSELSIFSDKESSHSRYTKKAWHSLLKALFIFVFMILSSLSNSLYDIGIIVHPSRAFLTPGIWEKTGGAFWQAFFFELPFAALRIGLYVLLIGYVLLFAFYAAWALICAKIDRGIDNEQME
;
A
#
# COMPACT_ATOMS: atom_id res chain seq x y z
N MET A 1 -16.68 -6.09 -11.30
CA MET A 1 -16.76 -4.67 -10.92
C MET A 1 -15.49 -4.29 -10.17
N LYS A 2 -14.98 -3.08 -10.38
CA LYS A 2 -13.84 -2.53 -9.62
C LYS A 2 -14.30 -1.29 -8.85
N LYS A 3 -13.90 -1.17 -7.58
CA LYS A 3 -14.19 0.00 -6.74
C LYS A 3 -12.91 0.48 -6.07
N LEU A 4 -12.69 1.79 -6.06
CA LEU A 4 -11.68 2.45 -5.25
C LEU A 4 -12.37 3.03 -4.01
N LYS A 5 -11.93 2.65 -2.84
CA LYS A 5 -12.43 3.19 -1.58
C LYS A 5 -11.32 3.16 -0.52
N LEU A 6 -11.21 4.22 0.25
CA LEU A 6 -10.33 4.33 1.41
C LEU A 6 -11.16 4.32 2.67
N PHE A 7 -10.70 3.58 3.67
CA PHE A 7 -11.40 3.43 4.95
C PHE A 7 -10.58 4.02 6.08
N ARG A 8 -11.27 4.54 7.09
CA ARG A 8 -10.68 5.10 8.30
C ARG A 8 -10.36 4.03 9.36
N SER A 9 -10.95 2.85 9.23
CA SER A 9 -10.67 1.69 10.10
C SER A 9 -10.88 0.39 9.34
N TYR A 10 -10.26 -0.69 9.82
CA TYR A 10 -10.52 -2.04 9.28
C TYR A 10 -11.96 -2.48 9.56
N GLN A 11 -12.53 -2.10 10.70
CA GLN A 11 -13.94 -2.39 11.02
C GLN A 11 -14.90 -1.80 9.98
N ALA A 12 -14.68 -0.53 9.56
CA ALA A 12 -15.48 0.09 8.51
C ALA A 12 -15.30 -0.59 7.14
N GLU A 13 -14.09 -1.09 6.85
CA GLU A 13 -13.80 -1.87 5.65
C GLU A 13 -14.51 -3.23 5.68
N GLU A 14 -14.41 -3.96 6.79
CA GLU A 14 -15.02 -5.27 7.04
C GLU A 14 -16.55 -5.19 6.90
N LYS A 15 -17.18 -4.20 7.54
CA LYS A 15 -18.61 -3.92 7.43
C LYS A 15 -19.03 -3.67 5.98
N TRP A 16 -18.29 -2.81 5.27
CA TRP A 16 -18.60 -2.51 3.87
C TRP A 16 -18.45 -3.74 2.97
N LEU A 17 -17.44 -4.60 3.20
CA LEU A 17 -17.28 -5.85 2.45
C LEU A 17 -18.44 -6.81 2.69
N SER A 18 -18.94 -6.90 3.92
CA SER A 18 -20.12 -7.70 4.29
C SER A 18 -21.38 -7.18 3.58
N GLU A 19 -21.57 -5.85 3.49
CA GLU A 19 -22.63 -5.21 2.71
C GLU A 19 -22.52 -5.54 1.22
N GLN A 20 -21.30 -5.57 0.65
CA GLN A 20 -21.13 -5.97 -0.75
C GLN A 20 -21.47 -7.45 -0.98
N ALA A 21 -21.14 -8.34 -0.05
CA ALA A 21 -21.49 -9.76 -0.15
C ALA A 21 -23.02 -9.96 -0.07
N ALA A 22 -23.69 -9.25 0.83
CA ALA A 22 -25.15 -9.25 0.93
C ALA A 22 -25.82 -8.70 -0.35
N ALA A 23 -25.17 -7.77 -1.06
CA ALA A 23 -25.61 -7.25 -2.35
C ALA A 23 -25.24 -8.16 -3.55
N GLY A 24 -24.68 -9.35 -3.32
CA GLY A 24 -24.33 -10.32 -4.36
C GLY A 24 -23.00 -10.04 -5.06
N TRP A 25 -22.02 -9.45 -4.35
CA TRP A 25 -20.69 -9.19 -4.86
C TRP A 25 -19.63 -9.90 -4.03
N ARG A 26 -18.99 -10.91 -4.61
CA ARG A 26 -17.87 -11.62 -3.98
C ARG A 26 -16.55 -10.90 -4.24
N LEU A 27 -15.77 -10.63 -3.20
CA LEU A 27 -14.41 -10.13 -3.29
C LEU A 27 -13.50 -11.20 -3.93
N VAL A 28 -12.74 -10.81 -4.96
CA VAL A 28 -11.80 -11.71 -5.67
C VAL A 28 -10.37 -11.26 -5.49
N LYS A 29 -10.14 -9.94 -5.44
CA LYS A 29 -8.79 -9.38 -5.34
C LYS A 29 -8.86 -8.00 -4.70
N LYS A 30 -7.88 -7.72 -3.84
CA LYS A 30 -7.55 -6.39 -3.34
C LYS A 30 -6.15 -5.98 -3.80
N GLY A 31 -6.08 -4.82 -4.39
CA GLY A 31 -4.86 -4.09 -4.74
C GLY A 31 -5.14 -2.61 -4.52
N LEU A 32 -4.82 -1.74 -5.49
CA LEU A 32 -5.30 -0.36 -5.48
C LEU A 32 -6.84 -0.30 -5.50
N PHE A 33 -7.47 -1.21 -6.25
CA PHE A 33 -8.91 -1.37 -6.35
C PHE A 33 -9.37 -2.66 -5.69
N TYR A 34 -10.58 -2.63 -5.12
CA TYR A 34 -11.34 -3.83 -4.79
C TYR A 34 -11.95 -4.39 -6.08
N THR A 35 -11.65 -5.63 -6.38
CA THR A 35 -12.20 -6.32 -7.57
C THR A 35 -13.23 -7.34 -7.10
N PHE A 36 -14.46 -7.18 -7.58
CA PHE A 36 -15.59 -8.04 -7.25
C PHE A 36 -16.07 -8.81 -8.47
N ARG A 37 -16.58 -10.01 -8.22
CA ARG A 37 -17.32 -10.84 -9.18
C ARG A 37 -18.77 -10.94 -8.72
N LYS A 38 -19.71 -10.93 -9.65
CA LYS A 38 -21.12 -11.17 -9.34
C LYS A 38 -21.30 -12.59 -8.81
N HIS A 39 -22.06 -12.72 -7.75
CA HIS A 39 -22.38 -13.98 -7.06
C HIS A 39 -23.79 -13.88 -6.52
N SER A 40 -24.36 -15.00 -6.02
CA SER A 40 -25.60 -14.96 -5.23
C SER A 40 -25.40 -14.13 -3.96
N PRO A 41 -26.40 -13.34 -3.52
CA PRO A 41 -26.35 -12.65 -2.23
C PRO A 41 -26.08 -13.64 -1.09
N GLN A 42 -25.11 -13.31 -0.25
CA GLN A 42 -24.72 -14.14 0.90
C GLN A 42 -24.48 -13.27 2.12
N GLN A 43 -25.07 -13.67 3.25
CA GLN A 43 -24.76 -13.07 4.55
C GLN A 43 -23.39 -13.61 5.00
N GLN A 44 -22.37 -12.77 4.90
CA GLN A 44 -21.00 -13.12 5.27
C GLN A 44 -20.40 -12.04 6.16
N THR A 45 -19.65 -12.46 7.17
CA THR A 45 -18.78 -11.60 7.97
C THR A 45 -17.40 -11.58 7.33
N PHE A 46 -16.82 -10.41 7.21
CA PHE A 46 -15.43 -10.23 6.75
C PHE A 46 -14.54 -9.87 7.93
N SER A 47 -13.31 -10.32 7.87
CA SER A 47 -12.25 -9.86 8.75
C SER A 47 -10.93 -9.68 7.98
N VAL A 48 -10.16 -8.66 8.37
CA VAL A 48 -8.92 -8.27 7.70
C VAL A 48 -7.77 -8.36 8.67
N ASP A 49 -6.77 -9.19 8.38
CA ASP A 49 -5.51 -9.21 9.11
C ASP A 49 -4.39 -8.57 8.26
N TYR A 50 -3.35 -8.08 8.94
CA TYR A 50 -2.14 -7.57 8.29
C TYR A 50 -0.93 -8.43 8.65
N ARG A 51 -0.51 -9.28 7.70
CA ARG A 51 0.63 -10.18 7.85
C ARG A 51 1.34 -10.42 6.53
N THR A 52 2.67 -10.38 6.56
CA THR A 52 3.54 -10.74 5.44
C THR A 52 4.33 -12.00 5.79
N PHE A 53 4.61 -12.83 4.80
CA PHE A 53 5.30 -14.10 4.98
C PHE A 53 6.57 -14.13 4.16
N LYS A 54 7.62 -14.77 4.70
CA LYS A 54 8.91 -14.92 4.02
C LYS A 54 8.88 -16.10 3.06
N ASN A 55 8.22 -17.17 3.43
CA ASN A 55 8.13 -18.41 2.66
C ASN A 55 6.68 -18.87 2.47
N LYS A 56 6.49 -19.86 1.60
CA LYS A 56 5.16 -20.37 1.25
C LYS A 56 4.59 -21.28 2.34
N ALA A 57 5.45 -22.04 3.04
CA ALA A 57 5.01 -22.96 4.07
C ALA A 57 4.35 -22.23 5.25
N ASP A 58 4.95 -21.13 5.73
CA ASP A 58 4.36 -20.30 6.78
C ASP A 58 3.01 -19.70 6.35
N TYR A 59 2.91 -19.31 5.07
CA TYR A 59 1.65 -18.78 4.53
C TYR A 59 0.56 -19.86 4.47
N GLU A 60 0.90 -21.07 4.02
CA GLU A 60 -0.04 -22.19 3.95
C GLU A 60 -0.49 -22.61 5.36
N SER A 61 0.44 -22.72 6.31
CA SER A 61 0.11 -23.00 7.72
C SER A 61 -0.81 -21.94 8.33
N TYR A 62 -0.57 -20.68 8.01
CA TYR A 62 -1.43 -19.58 8.44
C TYR A 62 -2.84 -19.69 7.84
N LEU A 63 -2.97 -20.02 6.55
CA LEU A 63 -4.29 -20.21 5.93
C LEU A 63 -5.03 -21.42 6.50
N SER A 64 -4.31 -22.53 6.78
CA SER A 64 -4.88 -23.72 7.41
C SER A 64 -5.45 -23.39 8.80
N LEU A 65 -4.70 -22.66 9.63
CA LEU A 65 -5.16 -22.22 10.96
C LEU A 65 -6.51 -21.49 10.90
N PHE A 66 -6.69 -20.57 9.94
CA PHE A 66 -7.94 -19.85 9.78
C PHE A 66 -9.04 -20.74 9.19
N SER A 67 -8.68 -21.65 8.29
CA SER A 67 -9.63 -22.63 7.74
C SER A 67 -10.18 -23.54 8.85
N ASP A 68 -9.34 -24.01 9.77
CA ASP A 68 -9.72 -24.86 10.90
C ASP A 68 -10.62 -24.11 11.89
N ALA A 69 -10.48 -22.78 11.96
CA ALA A 69 -11.33 -21.87 12.74
C ALA A 69 -12.62 -21.47 11.99
N GLY A 70 -12.93 -22.06 10.81
CA GLY A 70 -14.14 -21.78 10.05
C GLY A 70 -14.07 -20.56 9.12
N TRP A 71 -12.88 -19.96 8.94
CA TRP A 71 -12.69 -18.82 8.05
C TRP A 71 -12.18 -19.25 6.67
N THR A 72 -12.72 -18.67 5.63
CA THR A 72 -12.27 -18.89 4.25
C THR A 72 -11.46 -17.69 3.77
N HIS A 73 -10.28 -17.93 3.21
CA HIS A 73 -9.47 -16.87 2.63
C HIS A 73 -10.11 -16.33 1.34
N ALA A 74 -10.44 -15.04 1.32
CA ALA A 74 -11.13 -14.38 0.22
C ALA A 74 -10.17 -13.65 -0.73
N ALA A 75 -9.18 -12.94 -0.18
CA ALA A 75 -8.19 -12.20 -0.96
C ALA A 75 -6.93 -11.94 -0.12
N GLY A 76 -5.82 -11.74 -0.81
CA GLY A 76 -4.50 -11.53 -0.22
C GLY A 76 -3.46 -12.38 -0.94
N LYS A 77 -2.19 -12.13 -0.67
CA LYS A 77 -1.05 -12.88 -1.21
C LYS A 77 0.05 -12.91 -0.16
N ILE A 78 0.98 -13.84 -0.31
CA ILE A 78 2.13 -14.06 0.60
C ILE A 78 2.87 -12.77 0.99
N ARG A 79 2.96 -11.78 0.09
CA ARG A 79 3.67 -10.50 0.31
C ARG A 79 2.78 -9.25 0.27
N SER A 80 1.45 -9.40 0.19
CA SER A 80 0.55 -8.24 0.06
C SER A 80 0.37 -7.46 1.36
N GLY A 81 0.62 -8.06 2.50
CA GLY A 81 0.33 -7.53 3.83
C GLY A 81 -1.12 -7.81 4.24
N GLU A 82 -2.08 -7.18 3.62
CA GLU A 82 -3.50 -7.37 3.93
C GLU A 82 -3.99 -8.74 3.46
N GLN A 83 -4.63 -9.48 4.38
CA GLN A 83 -5.24 -10.79 4.18
C GLN A 83 -6.71 -10.69 4.56
N TYR A 84 -7.59 -11.06 3.65
CA TYR A 84 -9.04 -10.96 3.78
C TYR A 84 -9.64 -12.33 3.98
N PHE A 85 -10.39 -12.48 5.07
CA PHE A 85 -11.09 -13.69 5.40
C PHE A 85 -12.60 -13.44 5.42
N THR A 86 -13.37 -14.49 5.17
CA THR A 86 -14.82 -14.46 5.23
C THR A 86 -15.34 -15.72 5.91
N ALA A 87 -16.40 -15.57 6.70
CA ALA A 87 -17.14 -16.66 7.31
C ALA A 87 -18.66 -16.43 7.12
N PRO A 88 -19.51 -17.48 7.18
CA PRO A 88 -20.95 -17.29 7.24
C PRO A 88 -21.32 -16.40 8.43
N ALA A 89 -22.24 -15.46 8.24
CA ALA A 89 -22.72 -14.63 9.32
C ALA A 89 -23.54 -15.52 10.28
N GLN A 90 -23.07 -15.66 11.52
CA GLN A 90 -23.79 -16.34 12.58
C GLN A 90 -24.53 -15.31 13.43
N GLN A 91 -25.79 -15.64 13.82
CA GLN A 91 -26.66 -14.69 14.50
C GLN A 91 -26.23 -14.31 15.93
N ASP A 92 -25.37 -15.09 16.60
CA ASP A 92 -25.09 -14.97 18.03
C ASP A 92 -23.61 -14.89 18.44
N SER A 93 -22.67 -14.70 17.50
CA SER A 93 -21.28 -14.58 17.89
C SER A 93 -20.58 -13.44 17.16
N GLU A 94 -19.94 -12.58 17.91
CA GLU A 94 -18.86 -11.72 17.43
C GLU A 94 -17.70 -12.62 16.94
N LEU A 95 -17.88 -13.23 15.77
CA LEU A 95 -16.82 -14.00 15.11
C LEU A 95 -15.71 -13.01 14.70
N SER A 96 -14.76 -12.81 15.61
CA SER A 96 -13.53 -12.10 15.34
C SER A 96 -12.40 -13.10 15.11
N ILE A 97 -11.54 -12.86 14.13
CA ILE A 97 -10.29 -13.61 13.97
C ILE A 97 -9.27 -13.25 15.06
N PHE A 98 -9.55 -12.23 15.86
CA PHE A 98 -8.70 -11.75 16.94
C PHE A 98 -9.26 -12.20 18.28
N SER A 99 -8.40 -12.81 19.11
CA SER A 99 -8.75 -13.24 20.46
C SER A 99 -8.85 -12.06 21.44
N ASP A 100 -8.22 -10.95 21.12
CA ASP A 100 -8.18 -9.74 21.94
C ASP A 100 -8.08 -8.46 21.10
N LYS A 101 -8.42 -7.33 21.73
CA LYS A 101 -8.38 -5.99 21.11
C LYS A 101 -6.96 -5.56 20.76
N GLU A 102 -5.95 -5.97 21.53
CA GLU A 102 -4.56 -5.62 21.30
C GLU A 102 -4.05 -6.27 20.01
N SER A 103 -4.38 -7.54 19.77
CA SER A 103 -4.09 -8.25 18.52
C SER A 103 -4.74 -7.55 17.31
N SER A 104 -5.98 -7.10 17.46
CA SER A 104 -6.68 -6.33 16.43
C SER A 104 -5.98 -5.01 16.12
N HIS A 105 -5.52 -4.27 17.13
CA HIS A 105 -4.79 -3.01 16.90
C HIS A 105 -3.38 -3.21 16.33
N SER A 106 -2.74 -4.34 16.62
CA SER A 106 -1.38 -4.64 16.12
C SER A 106 -1.27 -4.63 14.58
N ARG A 107 -2.38 -4.88 13.86
CA ARG A 107 -2.41 -4.83 12.39
C ARG A 107 -2.07 -3.45 11.83
N TYR A 108 -2.49 -2.37 12.49
CA TYR A 108 -2.18 -0.99 12.07
C TYR A 108 -0.70 -0.66 12.28
N THR A 109 -0.14 -1.01 13.44
CA THR A 109 1.27 -0.76 13.74
C THR A 109 2.20 -1.56 12.83
N LYS A 110 1.86 -2.80 12.52
CA LYS A 110 2.58 -3.63 11.53
C LYS A 110 2.54 -2.98 10.13
N LYS A 111 1.38 -2.50 9.70
CA LYS A 111 1.22 -1.81 8.40
C LYS A 111 2.03 -0.52 8.36
N ALA A 112 1.98 0.30 9.42
CA ALA A 112 2.74 1.54 9.53
C ALA A 112 4.25 1.27 9.46
N TRP A 113 4.74 0.30 10.25
CA TRP A 113 6.16 -0.07 10.28
C TRP A 113 6.66 -0.57 8.92
N HIS A 114 5.92 -1.47 8.27
CA HIS A 114 6.29 -1.95 6.93
C HIS A 114 6.31 -0.84 5.88
N SER A 115 5.38 0.11 5.96
CA SER A 115 5.35 1.26 5.04
C SER A 115 6.52 2.19 5.30
N LEU A 116 6.85 2.46 6.57
CA LEU A 116 7.99 3.28 6.96
C LEU A 116 9.32 2.67 6.51
N LEU A 117 9.50 1.35 6.69
CA LEU A 117 10.70 0.65 6.23
C LEU A 117 10.89 0.74 4.71
N LYS A 118 9.81 0.65 3.93
CA LYS A 118 9.86 0.81 2.47
C LYS A 118 10.26 2.24 2.09
N ALA A 119 9.67 3.25 2.74
CA ALA A 119 10.03 4.65 2.53
C ALA A 119 11.51 4.89 2.85
N LEU A 120 11.98 4.40 4.00
CA LEU A 120 13.36 4.51 4.43
C LEU A 120 14.33 3.84 3.44
N PHE A 121 14.00 2.63 2.98
CA PHE A 121 14.82 1.90 2.02
C PHE A 121 15.01 2.68 0.72
N ILE A 122 13.92 3.23 0.16
CA ILE A 122 13.98 4.04 -1.07
C ILE A 122 14.76 5.33 -0.82
N PHE A 123 14.57 5.97 0.32
CA PHE A 123 15.28 7.20 0.69
C PHE A 123 16.78 6.97 0.82
N VAL A 124 17.20 5.92 1.54
CA VAL A 124 18.61 5.54 1.66
C VAL A 124 19.20 5.18 0.31
N PHE A 125 18.48 4.45 -0.53
CA PHE A 125 18.90 4.15 -1.90
C PHE A 125 19.15 5.42 -2.72
N MET A 126 18.27 6.42 -2.62
CA MET A 126 18.44 7.72 -3.30
C MET A 126 19.70 8.44 -2.83
N ILE A 127 19.95 8.47 -1.50
CA ILE A 127 21.17 9.11 -0.95
C ILE A 127 22.42 8.38 -1.43
N LEU A 128 22.49 7.06 -1.30
CA LEU A 128 23.65 6.29 -1.74
C LEU A 128 23.92 6.43 -3.23
N SER A 129 22.87 6.46 -4.05
CA SER A 129 22.99 6.69 -5.48
C SER A 129 23.52 8.08 -5.80
N SER A 130 23.14 9.10 -5.04
CA SER A 130 23.64 10.47 -5.18
C SER A 130 25.10 10.61 -4.76
N LEU A 131 25.53 9.91 -3.72
CA LEU A 131 26.93 9.92 -3.26
C LEU A 131 27.87 9.17 -4.21
N SER A 132 27.37 8.22 -4.96
CA SER A 132 28.14 7.37 -5.88
C SER A 132 28.59 8.06 -7.17
N ASN A 133 28.28 9.34 -7.29
CA ASN A 133 28.83 10.31 -8.24
C ASN A 133 28.71 9.98 -9.72
N SER A 134 27.56 9.59 -10.28
CA SER A 134 27.59 9.63 -11.73
C SER A 134 26.26 9.97 -12.41
N LEU A 135 25.27 9.19 -12.33
CA LEU A 135 24.02 9.43 -13.11
C LEU A 135 22.87 9.95 -12.22
N TYR A 136 23.09 9.95 -10.91
CA TYR A 136 22.06 10.19 -9.93
C TYR A 136 22.44 11.31 -8.95
N ASP A 137 22.37 12.56 -9.45
CA ASP A 137 22.52 13.76 -8.61
C ASP A 137 21.15 14.24 -8.15
N ILE A 138 20.87 14.16 -6.84
CA ILE A 138 19.62 14.67 -6.23
C ILE A 138 19.47 16.19 -6.46
N GLY A 139 20.56 16.91 -6.70
CA GLY A 139 20.57 18.32 -7.08
C GLY A 139 19.84 18.63 -8.39
N ILE A 140 19.58 17.63 -9.23
CA ILE A 140 18.76 17.76 -10.45
C ILE A 140 17.34 18.27 -10.15
N ILE A 141 16.79 17.97 -8.98
CA ILE A 141 15.45 18.42 -8.58
C ILE A 141 15.43 19.94 -8.35
N VAL A 142 16.48 20.45 -7.72
CA VAL A 142 16.60 21.89 -7.42
C VAL A 142 17.12 22.66 -8.63
N HIS A 143 18.02 22.02 -9.40
CA HIS A 143 18.65 22.57 -10.58
C HIS A 143 18.45 21.67 -11.80
N PRO A 144 17.30 21.73 -12.48
CA PRO A 144 16.96 20.86 -13.63
C PRO A 144 17.97 20.95 -14.79
N SER A 145 18.70 22.06 -14.90
CA SER A 145 19.79 22.23 -15.88
C SER A 145 20.90 21.18 -15.75
N ARG A 146 21.14 20.65 -14.55
CA ARG A 146 22.11 19.57 -14.30
C ARG A 146 21.71 18.22 -14.91
N ALA A 147 20.44 18.07 -15.30
CA ALA A 147 19.99 16.88 -16.00
C ALA A 147 20.51 16.80 -17.43
N PHE A 148 20.99 17.92 -17.99
CA PHE A 148 21.59 18.01 -19.31
C PHE A 148 23.10 17.79 -19.18
N LEU A 149 23.59 16.65 -19.67
CA LEU A 149 24.99 16.25 -19.52
C LEU A 149 25.85 16.63 -20.70
N THR A 150 25.28 17.15 -21.80
CA THR A 150 26.07 17.64 -22.96
C THR A 150 26.92 18.82 -22.55
N PRO A 151 28.26 18.73 -22.61
CA PRO A 151 29.15 19.79 -22.18
C PRO A 151 28.90 21.09 -22.97
N GLY A 152 28.86 22.22 -22.27
CA GLY A 152 28.71 23.55 -22.88
C GLY A 152 27.38 23.78 -23.58
N ILE A 153 26.33 22.98 -23.26
CA ILE A 153 24.99 23.12 -23.90
C ILE A 153 24.43 24.54 -23.72
N TRP A 154 24.61 25.10 -22.52
CA TRP A 154 24.10 26.43 -22.16
C TRP A 154 24.93 27.61 -22.73
N GLU A 155 26.09 27.32 -23.28
CA GLU A 155 26.98 28.30 -23.93
C GLU A 155 26.74 28.40 -25.45
N LYS A 156 26.03 27.41 -26.01
CA LYS A 156 25.67 27.39 -27.42
C LYS A 156 24.57 28.40 -27.71
N THR A 157 24.58 28.94 -28.94
CA THR A 157 23.61 29.92 -29.42
C THR A 157 22.97 29.50 -30.74
N GLY A 158 21.80 30.06 -31.05
CA GLY A 158 21.11 29.85 -32.32
C GLY A 158 20.72 28.37 -32.55
N GLY A 159 20.84 27.91 -33.78
CA GLY A 159 20.47 26.56 -34.21
C GLY A 159 21.23 25.44 -33.48
N ALA A 160 22.52 25.67 -33.15
CA ALA A 160 23.36 24.71 -32.46
C ALA A 160 22.87 24.43 -31.02
N PHE A 161 22.31 25.44 -30.35
CA PHE A 161 21.68 25.26 -29.03
C PHE A 161 20.46 24.38 -29.17
N TRP A 162 19.52 24.67 -30.06
CA TRP A 162 18.29 23.95 -30.21
C TRP A 162 18.50 22.47 -30.60
N GLN A 163 19.47 22.23 -31.48
CA GLN A 163 19.83 20.87 -31.87
C GLN A 163 20.37 20.07 -30.68
N ALA A 164 21.29 20.61 -29.90
CA ALA A 164 21.80 19.94 -28.70
C ALA A 164 20.73 19.77 -27.61
N PHE A 165 19.91 20.80 -27.43
CA PHE A 165 18.83 20.78 -26.43
C PHE A 165 17.79 19.70 -26.73
N PHE A 166 17.23 19.64 -27.95
CA PHE A 166 16.24 18.63 -28.30
C PHE A 166 16.81 17.21 -28.36
N PHE A 167 18.08 17.06 -28.67
CA PHE A 167 18.77 15.77 -28.57
C PHE A 167 18.86 15.28 -27.14
N GLU A 168 19.23 16.13 -26.20
CA GLU A 168 19.42 15.78 -24.78
C GLU A 168 18.10 15.72 -23.99
N LEU A 169 17.09 16.47 -24.43
CA LEU A 169 15.81 16.63 -23.70
C LEU A 169 15.15 15.29 -23.26
N PRO A 170 15.06 14.25 -24.11
CA PRO A 170 14.47 12.97 -23.69
C PRO A 170 15.25 12.31 -22.54
N PHE A 171 16.57 12.40 -22.56
CA PHE A 171 17.42 11.81 -21.52
C PHE A 171 17.35 12.63 -20.22
N ALA A 172 17.36 13.94 -20.29
CA ALA A 172 17.17 14.84 -19.16
C ALA A 172 15.78 14.61 -18.51
N ALA A 173 14.73 14.49 -19.33
CA ALA A 173 13.37 14.20 -18.85
C ALA A 173 13.30 12.84 -18.14
N LEU A 174 13.95 11.78 -18.64
CA LEU A 174 14.01 10.48 -17.98
C LEU A 174 14.75 10.55 -16.63
N ARG A 175 15.86 11.28 -16.56
CA ARG A 175 16.61 11.48 -15.30
C ARG A 175 15.74 12.18 -14.25
N ILE A 176 15.13 13.31 -14.60
CA ILE A 176 14.22 14.06 -13.71
C ILE A 176 13.02 13.19 -13.32
N GLY A 177 12.40 12.51 -14.28
CA GLY A 177 11.23 11.66 -14.08
C GLY A 177 11.50 10.51 -13.09
N LEU A 178 12.69 9.91 -13.14
CA LEU A 178 13.07 8.88 -12.18
C LEU A 178 13.11 9.41 -10.75
N TYR A 179 13.69 10.59 -10.52
CA TYR A 179 13.71 11.21 -9.20
C TYR A 179 12.32 11.57 -8.70
N VAL A 180 11.49 12.15 -9.56
CA VAL A 180 10.09 12.47 -9.22
C VAL A 180 9.33 11.21 -8.82
N LEU A 181 9.52 10.10 -9.52
CA LEU A 181 8.95 8.81 -9.15
C LEU A 181 9.44 8.30 -7.80
N LEU A 182 10.74 8.34 -7.53
CA LEU A 182 11.31 7.87 -6.27
C LEU A 182 10.81 8.70 -5.08
N ILE A 183 10.78 10.03 -5.22
CA ILE A 183 10.22 10.92 -4.21
C ILE A 183 8.72 10.63 -4.02
N GLY A 184 7.98 10.47 -5.11
CA GLY A 184 6.57 10.08 -5.07
C GLY A 184 6.35 8.80 -4.27
N TYR A 185 7.20 7.78 -4.44
CA TYR A 185 7.15 6.54 -3.64
C TYR A 185 7.45 6.77 -2.17
N VAL A 186 8.47 7.57 -1.83
CA VAL A 186 8.77 7.92 -0.42
C VAL A 186 7.57 8.59 0.23
N LEU A 187 7.00 9.61 -0.43
CA LEU A 187 5.84 10.34 0.08
C LEU A 187 4.60 9.43 0.21
N LEU A 188 4.38 8.55 -0.76
CA LEU A 188 3.28 7.59 -0.75
C LEU A 188 3.38 6.63 0.45
N PHE A 189 4.55 6.04 0.69
CA PHE A 189 4.72 5.12 1.81
C PHE A 189 4.73 5.84 3.16
N ALA A 190 5.25 7.06 3.24
CA ALA A 190 5.15 7.90 4.43
C ALA A 190 3.67 8.24 4.73
N PHE A 191 2.89 8.58 3.71
CA PHE A 191 1.46 8.79 3.83
C PHE A 191 0.73 7.54 4.33
N TYR A 192 1.03 6.36 3.79
CA TYR A 192 0.41 5.11 4.25
C TYR A 192 0.78 4.79 5.71
N ALA A 193 2.01 5.08 6.13
CA ALA A 193 2.42 4.91 7.52
C ALA A 193 1.65 5.85 8.46
N ALA A 194 1.60 7.14 8.13
CA ALA A 194 0.85 8.15 8.90
C ALA A 194 -0.65 7.80 8.96
N TRP A 195 -1.23 7.44 7.82
CA TRP A 195 -2.64 7.04 7.75
C TRP A 195 -2.95 5.82 8.62
N ALA A 196 -2.09 4.79 8.61
CA ALA A 196 -2.26 3.62 9.46
C ALA A 196 -2.23 3.97 10.95
N LEU A 197 -1.37 4.90 11.37
CA LEU A 197 -1.32 5.38 12.76
C LEU A 197 -2.56 6.19 13.15
N ILE A 198 -3.09 7.01 12.24
CA ILE A 198 -4.34 7.75 12.44
C ILE A 198 -5.50 6.77 12.59
N CYS A 199 -5.59 5.77 11.70
CA CYS A 199 -6.61 4.73 11.78
C CYS A 199 -6.53 3.94 13.10
N ALA A 200 -5.32 3.64 13.59
CA ALA A 200 -5.12 2.98 14.88
C ALA A 200 -5.66 3.81 16.07
N LYS A 201 -5.52 5.13 16.01
CA LYS A 201 -6.07 6.03 17.05
C LYS A 201 -7.59 6.08 17.01
N ILE A 202 -8.17 6.15 15.81
CA ILE A 202 -9.63 6.19 15.62
C ILE A 202 -10.26 4.89 16.12
N ASP A 203 -9.68 3.74 15.76
CA ASP A 203 -10.17 2.42 16.15
C ASP A 203 -10.18 2.25 17.69
N ARG A 204 -9.09 2.69 18.38
CA ARG A 204 -9.03 2.71 19.84
C ARG A 204 -10.06 3.64 20.48
N GLY A 205 -10.35 4.77 19.87
CA GLY A 205 -11.37 5.71 20.35
C GLY A 205 -12.76 5.10 20.32
N ILE A 206 -13.12 4.43 19.23
CA ILE A 206 -14.42 3.75 19.06
C ILE A 206 -14.58 2.64 20.11
N ASP A 207 -13.52 1.86 20.36
CA ASP A 207 -13.57 0.77 21.35
C ASP A 207 -13.76 1.28 22.78
N ASN A 208 -13.21 2.45 23.14
CA ASN A 208 -13.37 3.05 24.46
C ASN A 208 -14.80 3.57 24.66
N GLU A 209 -15.40 4.21 23.64
CA GLU A 209 -16.79 4.68 23.69
C GLU A 209 -17.83 3.55 23.81
N GLN A 210 -17.48 2.33 23.35
CA GLN A 210 -18.38 1.16 23.49
C GLN A 210 -18.27 0.46 24.85
N MET A 211 -17.29 0.83 25.68
CA MET A 211 -17.10 0.27 27.03
C MET A 211 -17.67 1.13 28.14
N GLU A 212 -18.04 2.37 27.85
CA GLU A 212 -18.77 3.29 28.76
C GLU A 212 -20.28 3.17 28.57
#